data_f48d276e1e5a50ef7d8a58cdb4855a5e
#
_entry.id   f48d276e1e5a50ef7d8a58cdb4855a5e
#
_cell.length_a   1.000
_cell.length_b   1.000
_cell.length_c   1.000
_cell.angle_alpha   90.00
_cell.angle_beta   90.00
_cell.angle_gamma   90.00
#
_symmetry.space_group_name_H-M   'P 1'
#
loop_
_entity.id
_entity.type
_entity.pdbx_description
1 polymer ?
#
loop_
_entity_poly.entity_id
_entity_poly.type
_entity_poly.pdbx_seq_one_letter_code
_entity_poly.pdbx_strand_id
1 'polypeptide(L)'
;MFINFAKNGDYDAMKHLELGFVGFGLIGGSIARSLKKQNEDVSVHVYSRRKNPALDEGMTEGVIDSIWYEIDERFSTCDIIFLCAPVLKNTDYLSVLKPLLKPGCILTDVGSVKGNICKKAAELGLSRQFIGGHPMAGSEKTGFENSTDILLENAYYLLTPFEETPLENLSLLKELVAKTGANCVVLSPSEHDKITAAISHVPHIIAVSLVNMVRTSDNEEQNMKAFAAGGFKDITRIASSSPQMWQDICLANSESIDYFLSHFEKQIEDFRHMIAEKDGASTQD
;
A
#
# COMPACT_ATOMS: atom_id res chain seq x y z
N MET A 1 10.17 -18.90 -13.74
CA MET A 1 10.99 -18.68 -14.97
C MET A 1 11.34 -17.19 -14.99
N PHE A 2 12.52 -16.83 -14.54
CA PHE A 2 12.96 -15.42 -14.50
C PHE A 2 13.37 -14.99 -15.89
N ILE A 3 12.62 -14.09 -16.50
CA ILE A 3 13.00 -13.47 -17.76
C ILE A 3 13.88 -12.27 -17.45
N ASN A 4 15.18 -12.43 -17.69
CA ASN A 4 16.15 -11.34 -17.69
C ASN A 4 15.94 -10.49 -18.95
N PHE A 5 15.44 -9.27 -18.80
CA PHE A 5 15.44 -8.30 -19.88
C PHE A 5 16.73 -7.49 -19.88
N ALA A 6 17.45 -7.57 -21.00
CA ALA A 6 18.68 -6.89 -21.26
C ALA A 6 18.53 -5.36 -21.19
N LYS A 7 19.51 -4.70 -20.58
CA LYS A 7 19.79 -3.28 -20.73
C LYS A 7 20.21 -3.01 -22.18
N ASN A 8 19.39 -2.31 -22.94
CA ASN A 8 19.85 -1.60 -24.12
C ASN A 8 19.00 -0.35 -24.37
N GLY A 9 19.61 0.79 -24.24
CA GLY A 9 19.70 1.91 -25.16
C GLY A 9 18.48 2.80 -25.38
N ASP A 10 18.73 4.07 -25.40
CA ASP A 10 17.90 5.22 -25.78
C ASP A 10 16.71 5.47 -24.84
N TYR A 11 17.00 6.12 -23.71
CA TYR A 11 15.98 6.86 -22.96
C TYR A 11 15.55 8.06 -23.81
N ASP A 12 14.54 7.86 -24.66
CA ASP A 12 13.71 8.98 -25.08
C ASP A 12 13.23 9.68 -23.81
N ALA A 13 13.44 11.00 -23.71
CA ALA A 13 12.94 11.79 -22.59
C ALA A 13 11.45 11.48 -22.43
N MET A 14 11.02 11.00 -21.27
CA MET A 14 9.61 10.67 -21.04
C MET A 14 8.77 11.91 -21.41
N LYS A 15 7.74 11.69 -22.22
CA LYS A 15 6.75 12.73 -22.52
C LYS A 15 6.19 13.26 -21.21
N HIS A 16 5.96 14.58 -21.15
CA HIS A 16 5.26 15.20 -20.03
C HIS A 16 4.02 14.41 -19.61
N LEU A 17 3.88 14.11 -18.31
CA LEU A 17 2.75 13.35 -17.74
C LEU A 17 1.95 14.18 -16.74
N GLU A 18 0.63 14.16 -16.92
CA GLU A 18 -0.33 14.73 -15.99
C GLU A 18 -0.74 13.67 -14.96
N LEU A 19 -0.33 13.83 -13.71
CA LEU A 19 -0.58 12.89 -12.62
C LEU A 19 -1.67 13.39 -11.70
N GLY A 20 -2.76 12.64 -11.59
CA GLY A 20 -3.85 12.89 -10.63
C GLY A 20 -3.68 12.06 -9.35
N PHE A 21 -3.92 12.65 -8.20
CA PHE A 21 -3.90 11.95 -6.92
C PHE A 21 -5.23 12.12 -6.18
N VAL A 22 -5.87 11.00 -5.84
CA VAL A 22 -7.08 10.97 -5.01
C VAL A 22 -6.71 10.52 -3.61
N GLY A 23 -6.63 11.50 -2.67
CA GLY A 23 -5.95 11.34 -1.40
C GLY A 23 -4.44 11.58 -1.53
N PHE A 24 -3.90 12.45 -0.67
CA PHE A 24 -2.49 12.84 -0.76
C PHE A 24 -1.88 12.90 0.65
N GLY A 25 -1.55 11.72 1.15
CA GLY A 25 -0.89 11.52 2.44
C GLY A 25 0.57 11.11 2.27
N LEU A 26 1.04 10.30 3.21
CA LEU A 26 2.41 9.78 3.23
C LEU A 26 2.83 9.17 1.89
N ILE A 27 2.07 8.24 1.34
CA ILE A 27 2.47 7.47 0.14
C ILE A 27 2.36 8.34 -1.12
N GLY A 28 1.18 8.96 -1.36
CA GLY A 28 1.00 9.82 -2.55
C GLY A 28 1.99 10.99 -2.58
N GLY A 29 2.21 11.62 -1.41
CA GLY A 29 3.22 12.67 -1.27
C GLY A 29 4.64 12.18 -1.54
N SER A 30 5.00 10.99 -1.06
CA SER A 30 6.34 10.43 -1.30
C SER A 30 6.58 10.06 -2.76
N ILE A 31 5.56 9.53 -3.46
CA ILE A 31 5.64 9.30 -4.90
C ILE A 31 5.90 10.64 -5.63
N ALA A 32 5.10 11.67 -5.35
CA ALA A 32 5.23 12.97 -5.99
C ALA A 32 6.59 13.63 -5.68
N ARG A 33 7.01 13.65 -4.40
CA ARG A 33 8.31 14.21 -4.00
C ARG A 33 9.48 13.53 -4.70
N SER A 34 9.45 12.20 -4.78
CA SER A 34 10.50 11.43 -5.44
C SER A 34 10.58 11.76 -6.94
N LEU A 35 9.44 11.79 -7.64
CA LEU A 35 9.39 12.13 -9.06
C LEU A 35 9.89 13.56 -9.33
N LYS A 36 9.45 14.54 -8.56
CA LYS A 36 9.91 15.93 -8.67
C LYS A 36 11.41 16.05 -8.40
N LYS A 37 11.96 15.33 -7.41
CA LYS A 37 13.40 15.31 -7.11
C LYS A 37 14.23 14.73 -8.25
N GLN A 38 13.71 13.72 -8.94
CA GLN A 38 14.38 13.13 -10.11
C GLN A 38 14.28 13.99 -11.37
N ASN A 39 13.67 15.19 -11.26
CA ASN A 39 13.40 16.10 -12.36
C ASN A 39 12.60 15.44 -13.50
N GLU A 40 11.72 14.51 -13.15
CA GLU A 40 10.78 13.95 -14.13
C GLU A 40 9.81 15.04 -14.60
N ASP A 41 9.52 15.04 -15.89
CA ASP A 41 8.60 16.02 -16.50
C ASP A 41 7.15 15.61 -16.20
N VAL A 42 6.69 15.98 -14.99
CA VAL A 42 5.36 15.63 -14.48
C VAL A 42 4.67 16.84 -13.87
N SER A 43 3.35 16.96 -14.10
CA SER A 43 2.46 17.82 -13.32
C SER A 43 1.71 16.98 -12.28
N VAL A 44 1.60 17.49 -11.07
CA VAL A 44 0.97 16.81 -9.91
C VAL A 44 -0.32 17.54 -9.52
N HIS A 45 -1.46 16.89 -9.72
CA HIS A 45 -2.78 17.38 -9.40
C HIS A 45 -3.38 16.57 -8.25
N VAL A 46 -3.77 17.26 -7.18
CA VAL A 46 -4.23 16.62 -5.95
C VAL A 46 -5.70 16.91 -5.71
N TYR A 47 -6.52 15.87 -5.58
CA TYR A 47 -7.85 16.01 -5.03
C TYR A 47 -7.84 15.90 -3.51
N SER A 48 -8.39 16.91 -2.85
CA SER A 48 -8.58 16.94 -1.41
C SER A 48 -10.01 17.36 -1.05
N ARG A 49 -10.67 16.59 -0.19
CA ARG A 49 -12.04 16.91 0.27
C ARG A 49 -12.14 18.19 1.10
N ARG A 50 -11.04 18.69 1.64
CA ARG A 50 -10.95 19.84 2.53
C ARG A 50 -9.66 20.59 2.28
N LYS A 51 -9.67 21.87 2.60
CA LYS A 51 -8.43 22.65 2.69
C LYS A 51 -7.52 22.03 3.74
N ASN A 52 -6.26 21.93 3.42
CA ASN A 52 -5.23 21.37 4.29
C ASN A 52 -3.95 22.18 4.14
N PRO A 53 -3.50 22.91 5.18
CA PRO A 53 -2.31 23.74 5.11
C PRO A 53 -1.05 23.00 4.64
N ALA A 54 -0.92 21.70 4.96
CA ALA A 54 0.21 20.91 4.48
C ALA A 54 0.23 20.76 2.95
N LEU A 55 -0.94 20.76 2.28
CA LEU A 55 -0.99 20.73 0.81
C LEU A 55 -0.64 22.10 0.21
N ASP A 56 -1.02 23.21 0.87
CA ASP A 56 -0.64 24.54 0.46
C ASP A 56 0.89 24.73 0.57
N GLU A 57 1.51 24.13 1.58
CA GLU A 57 2.97 24.04 1.71
C GLU A 57 3.58 23.24 0.56
N GLY A 58 2.99 22.10 0.21
CA GLY A 58 3.42 21.28 -0.93
C GLY A 58 3.36 22.00 -2.28
N MET A 59 2.42 22.94 -2.48
CA MET A 59 2.42 23.84 -3.63
C MET A 59 3.59 24.82 -3.58
N THR A 60 3.86 25.41 -2.41
CA THR A 60 4.98 26.33 -2.22
C THR A 60 6.33 25.65 -2.45
N GLU A 61 6.45 24.39 -2.08
CA GLU A 61 7.63 23.55 -2.31
C GLU A 61 7.78 23.08 -3.78
N GLY A 62 6.77 23.31 -4.63
CA GLY A 62 6.77 22.85 -6.01
C GLY A 62 6.55 21.35 -6.20
N VAL A 63 6.05 20.67 -5.18
CA VAL A 63 5.67 19.24 -5.23
C VAL A 63 4.28 19.05 -5.84
N ILE A 64 3.38 20.00 -5.60
CA ILE A 64 2.00 20.02 -6.08
C ILE A 64 1.85 21.18 -7.06
N ASP A 65 1.31 20.93 -8.24
CA ASP A 65 1.04 21.96 -9.24
C ASP A 65 -0.38 22.51 -9.13
N SER A 66 -1.36 21.70 -8.69
CA SER A 66 -2.71 22.20 -8.37
C SER A 66 -3.44 21.35 -7.32
N ILE A 67 -4.35 21.98 -6.60
CA ILE A 67 -5.25 21.31 -5.64
C ILE A 67 -6.69 21.47 -6.14
N TRP A 68 -7.40 20.34 -6.28
CA TRP A 68 -8.80 20.29 -6.67
C TRP A 68 -9.66 19.87 -5.48
N TYR A 69 -10.78 20.52 -5.29
CA TYR A 69 -11.71 20.22 -4.18
C TYR A 69 -12.95 19.46 -4.64
N GLU A 70 -13.05 19.19 -5.95
CA GLU A 70 -14.09 18.40 -6.58
C GLU A 70 -13.48 17.39 -7.54
N ILE A 71 -14.16 16.26 -7.74
CA ILE A 71 -13.80 15.29 -8.78
C ILE A 71 -14.70 15.61 -9.97
N ASP A 72 -14.14 16.22 -10.99
CA ASP A 72 -14.83 16.72 -12.18
C ASP A 72 -14.01 16.46 -13.47
N GLU A 73 -14.39 17.09 -14.56
CA GLU A 73 -13.78 16.92 -15.89
C GLU A 73 -12.28 17.20 -15.94
N ARG A 74 -11.69 17.89 -14.96
CA ARG A 74 -10.24 18.13 -14.90
C ARG A 74 -9.46 16.80 -14.81
N PHE A 75 -10.03 15.76 -14.23
CA PHE A 75 -9.40 14.44 -14.21
C PHE A 75 -9.25 13.81 -15.60
N SER A 76 -9.99 14.28 -16.61
CA SER A 76 -9.84 13.80 -17.99
C SER A 76 -8.54 14.24 -18.65
N THR A 77 -7.81 15.19 -18.07
CA THR A 77 -6.48 15.57 -18.54
C THR A 77 -5.38 14.61 -18.06
N CYS A 78 -5.61 13.88 -16.96
CA CYS A 78 -4.61 13.03 -16.34
C CYS A 78 -4.23 11.82 -17.22
N ASP A 79 -2.94 11.55 -17.29
CA ASP A 79 -2.38 10.33 -17.93
C ASP A 79 -2.39 9.16 -16.95
N ILE A 80 -2.08 9.44 -15.69
CA ILE A 80 -2.09 8.44 -14.61
C ILE A 80 -2.80 9.03 -13.40
N ILE A 81 -3.71 8.25 -12.78
CA ILE A 81 -4.40 8.64 -11.55
C ILE A 81 -4.07 7.63 -10.45
N PHE A 82 -3.53 8.13 -9.33
CA PHE A 82 -3.22 7.35 -8.14
C PHE A 82 -4.33 7.48 -7.09
N LEU A 83 -4.92 6.34 -6.70
CA LEU A 83 -5.87 6.25 -5.59
C LEU A 83 -5.09 5.99 -4.30
N CYS A 84 -4.90 7.03 -3.50
CA CYS A 84 -4.12 7.00 -2.25
C CYS A 84 -5.00 7.20 -1.01
N ALA A 85 -6.30 6.98 -1.12
CA ALA A 85 -7.25 6.96 -0.01
C ALA A 85 -7.23 5.60 0.74
N PRO A 86 -7.93 5.45 1.88
CA PRO A 86 -8.08 4.14 2.53
C PRO A 86 -8.63 3.07 1.60
N VAL A 87 -8.23 1.80 1.84
CA VAL A 87 -8.46 0.65 0.94
C VAL A 87 -9.91 0.57 0.44
N LEU A 88 -10.88 0.57 1.36
CA LEU A 88 -12.30 0.47 0.98
C LEU A 88 -12.81 1.72 0.26
N LYS A 89 -12.26 2.90 0.56
CA LYS A 89 -12.64 4.15 -0.12
C LYS A 89 -12.14 4.23 -1.55
N ASN A 90 -11.01 3.60 -1.87
CA ASN A 90 -10.51 3.54 -3.24
C ASN A 90 -11.51 2.85 -4.18
N THR A 91 -12.26 1.85 -3.70
CA THR A 91 -13.30 1.19 -4.51
C THR A 91 -14.45 2.13 -4.88
N ASP A 92 -14.83 3.04 -3.98
CA ASP A 92 -15.86 4.05 -4.26
C ASP A 92 -15.39 5.00 -5.37
N TYR A 93 -14.13 5.45 -5.31
CA TYR A 93 -13.55 6.38 -6.30
C TYR A 93 -13.44 5.78 -7.70
N LEU A 94 -13.32 4.47 -7.87
CA LEU A 94 -13.36 3.84 -9.20
C LEU A 94 -14.64 4.19 -9.96
N SER A 95 -15.78 4.13 -9.29
CA SER A 95 -17.08 4.41 -9.91
C SER A 95 -17.24 5.89 -10.29
N VAL A 96 -16.70 6.79 -9.47
CA VAL A 96 -16.77 8.24 -9.69
C VAL A 96 -15.84 8.69 -10.81
N LEU A 97 -14.64 8.12 -10.88
CA LEU A 97 -13.62 8.49 -11.87
C LEU A 97 -13.88 7.86 -13.25
N LYS A 98 -14.48 6.67 -13.31
CA LYS A 98 -14.71 5.96 -14.59
C LYS A 98 -15.22 6.85 -15.72
N PRO A 99 -16.27 7.66 -15.57
CA PRO A 99 -16.79 8.51 -16.66
C PRO A 99 -15.85 9.65 -17.06
N LEU A 100 -14.82 9.95 -16.27
CA LEU A 100 -13.87 11.04 -16.47
C LEU A 100 -12.55 10.57 -17.11
N LEU A 101 -12.31 9.26 -17.20
CA LEU A 101 -11.05 8.72 -17.71
C LEU A 101 -10.95 8.94 -19.23
N LYS A 102 -9.90 9.60 -19.69
CA LYS A 102 -9.58 9.63 -21.13
C LYS A 102 -9.09 8.26 -21.62
N PRO A 103 -9.23 7.97 -22.93
CA PRO A 103 -8.60 6.78 -23.51
C PRO A 103 -7.11 6.73 -23.20
N GLY A 104 -6.61 5.57 -22.76
CA GLY A 104 -5.22 5.36 -22.39
C GLY A 104 -4.81 5.86 -21.00
N CYS A 105 -5.69 6.54 -20.27
CA CYS A 105 -5.42 6.88 -18.86
C CYS A 105 -5.22 5.61 -18.03
N ILE A 106 -4.17 5.59 -17.21
CA ILE A 106 -3.91 4.53 -16.25
C ILE A 106 -4.50 4.93 -14.90
N LEU A 107 -5.37 4.11 -14.35
CA LEU A 107 -5.85 4.22 -12.99
C LEU A 107 -5.13 3.19 -12.13
N THR A 108 -4.49 3.61 -11.06
CA THR A 108 -3.77 2.73 -10.13
C THR A 108 -4.09 3.10 -8.69
N ASP A 109 -3.82 2.20 -7.75
CA ASP A 109 -3.94 2.48 -6.33
C ASP A 109 -2.63 2.20 -5.58
N VAL A 110 -2.61 2.51 -4.28
CA VAL A 110 -1.48 2.23 -3.39
C VAL A 110 -1.91 1.42 -2.15
N GLY A 111 -3.07 0.81 -2.20
CA GLY A 111 -3.67 0.10 -1.07
C GLY A 111 -2.96 -1.20 -0.73
N SER A 112 -3.13 -1.65 0.52
CA SER A 112 -2.50 -2.86 1.05
C SER A 112 -3.22 -4.17 0.68
N VAL A 113 -4.38 -4.11 0.02
CA VAL A 113 -5.17 -5.26 -0.44
C VAL A 113 -5.57 -5.03 -1.89
N LYS A 114 -5.52 -6.09 -2.73
CA LYS A 114 -5.76 -5.99 -4.18
C LYS A 114 -7.05 -6.70 -4.64
N GLY A 115 -7.46 -7.78 -3.98
CA GLY A 115 -8.57 -8.61 -4.46
C GLY A 115 -9.87 -7.83 -4.65
N ASN A 116 -10.29 -7.07 -3.65
CA ASN A 116 -11.56 -6.32 -3.69
C ASN A 116 -11.55 -5.17 -4.70
N ILE A 117 -10.44 -4.40 -4.80
CA ILE A 117 -10.37 -3.27 -5.74
C ILE A 117 -10.24 -3.75 -7.18
N CYS A 118 -9.47 -4.81 -7.44
CA CYS A 118 -9.38 -5.42 -8.77
C CYS A 118 -10.73 -6.00 -9.20
N LYS A 119 -11.44 -6.71 -8.31
CA LYS A 119 -12.79 -7.19 -8.57
C LYS A 119 -13.72 -6.03 -8.96
N LYS A 120 -13.71 -4.95 -8.19
CA LYS A 120 -14.53 -3.76 -8.47
C LYS A 120 -14.17 -3.11 -9.80
N ALA A 121 -12.87 -3.03 -10.12
CA ALA A 121 -12.41 -2.50 -11.41
C ALA A 121 -12.91 -3.34 -12.58
N ALA A 122 -12.85 -4.68 -12.47
CA ALA A 122 -13.39 -5.60 -13.49
C ALA A 122 -14.92 -5.43 -13.66
N GLU A 123 -15.69 -5.38 -12.57
CA GLU A 123 -17.13 -5.14 -12.59
C GLU A 123 -17.49 -3.83 -13.30
N LEU A 124 -16.65 -2.83 -13.18
CA LEU A 124 -16.81 -1.54 -13.86
C LEU A 124 -16.29 -1.53 -15.30
N GLY A 125 -15.72 -2.64 -15.80
CA GLY A 125 -15.12 -2.70 -17.14
C GLY A 125 -13.83 -1.89 -17.29
N LEU A 126 -13.07 -1.73 -16.19
CA LEU A 126 -11.82 -0.98 -16.15
C LEU A 126 -10.57 -1.86 -16.33
N SER A 127 -10.70 -3.16 -16.67
CA SER A 127 -9.58 -4.11 -16.77
C SER A 127 -8.43 -3.65 -17.68
N ARG A 128 -8.71 -2.82 -18.66
CA ARG A 128 -7.69 -2.27 -19.55
C ARG A 128 -6.99 -1.01 -19.02
N GLN A 129 -7.62 -0.29 -18.08
CA GLN A 129 -7.12 1.00 -17.57
C GLN A 129 -6.65 0.90 -16.11
N PHE A 130 -7.13 -0.06 -15.33
CA PHE A 130 -6.76 -0.22 -13.94
C PHE A 130 -5.60 -1.21 -13.79
N ILE A 131 -4.56 -0.77 -13.09
CA ILE A 131 -3.45 -1.61 -12.64
C ILE A 131 -3.33 -1.44 -11.13
N GLY A 132 -3.64 -2.47 -10.37
CA GLY A 132 -3.48 -2.39 -8.92
C GLY A 132 -2.02 -2.17 -8.53
N GLY A 133 -1.79 -1.37 -7.52
CA GLY A 133 -0.46 -1.06 -7.01
C GLY A 133 -0.39 -1.15 -5.49
N HIS A 134 0.77 -1.53 -4.97
CA HIS A 134 1.02 -1.54 -3.53
C HIS A 134 2.52 -1.34 -3.26
N PRO A 135 2.94 -0.14 -2.85
CA PRO A 135 4.29 0.05 -2.33
C PRO A 135 4.43 -0.64 -0.97
N MET A 136 5.35 -1.61 -0.87
CA MET A 136 5.69 -2.29 0.39
C MET A 136 6.57 -1.38 1.26
N ALA A 137 6.08 -0.17 1.49
CA ALA A 137 6.72 0.88 2.28
C ALA A 137 5.67 1.66 3.07
N GLY A 138 6.07 2.19 4.20
CA GLY A 138 5.18 2.95 5.06
C GLY A 138 5.83 3.25 6.40
N SER A 139 5.12 3.96 7.23
CA SER A 139 5.46 4.20 8.63
C SER A 139 4.19 4.33 9.46
N GLU A 140 4.34 4.40 10.77
CA GLU A 140 3.24 4.72 11.68
C GLU A 140 2.74 6.17 11.56
N LYS A 141 3.48 7.02 10.85
CA LYS A 141 3.10 8.41 10.58
C LYS A 141 2.14 8.50 9.41
N THR A 142 1.28 9.50 9.43
CA THR A 142 0.29 9.79 8.39
C THR A 142 0.39 11.24 7.95
N GLY A 143 -0.25 11.58 6.82
CA GLY A 143 -0.28 12.94 6.30
C GLY A 143 0.84 13.23 5.31
N PHE A 144 0.64 14.28 4.50
CA PHE A 144 1.61 14.73 3.50
C PHE A 144 2.88 15.29 4.15
N GLU A 145 2.75 15.95 5.29
CA GLU A 145 3.85 16.52 6.09
C GLU A 145 4.90 15.49 6.53
N ASN A 146 4.54 14.21 6.53
CA ASN A 146 5.46 13.11 6.85
C ASN A 146 6.00 12.40 5.60
N SER A 147 5.59 12.83 4.40
CA SER A 147 6.09 12.25 3.14
C SER A 147 7.54 12.63 2.90
N THR A 148 8.30 11.72 2.30
CA THR A 148 9.69 11.94 1.94
C THR A 148 9.97 11.43 0.53
N ASP A 149 10.97 11.98 -0.12
CA ASP A 149 11.41 11.60 -1.46
C ASP A 149 12.15 10.25 -1.51
N ILE A 150 12.54 9.71 -0.35
CA ILE A 150 13.30 8.45 -0.21
C ILE A 150 12.47 7.28 0.33
N LEU A 151 11.19 7.50 0.69
CA LEU A 151 10.38 6.47 1.35
C LEU A 151 10.28 5.17 0.52
N LEU A 152 10.31 5.29 -0.80
CA LEU A 152 10.17 4.17 -1.73
C LEU A 152 11.50 3.58 -2.21
N GLU A 153 12.63 4.21 -1.89
CA GLU A 153 13.95 3.73 -2.31
C GLU A 153 14.20 2.29 -1.81
N ASN A 154 14.53 1.40 -2.74
CA ASN A 154 14.77 -0.03 -2.50
C ASN A 154 13.54 -0.82 -1.97
N ALA A 155 12.39 -0.20 -1.81
CA ALA A 155 11.16 -0.91 -1.46
C ALA A 155 10.63 -1.72 -2.65
N TYR A 156 9.95 -2.83 -2.39
CA TYR A 156 9.17 -3.49 -3.42
C TYR A 156 7.90 -2.68 -3.71
N TYR A 157 7.56 -2.57 -5.00
CA TYR A 157 6.29 -2.04 -5.44
C TYR A 157 5.56 -3.12 -6.23
N LEU A 158 4.50 -3.67 -5.64
CA LEU A 158 3.75 -4.78 -6.22
C LEU A 158 2.70 -4.22 -7.19
N LEU A 159 2.68 -4.73 -8.42
CA LEU A 159 1.71 -4.37 -9.45
C LEU A 159 0.84 -5.57 -9.79
N THR A 160 -0.46 -5.36 -9.91
CA THR A 160 -1.43 -6.41 -10.24
C THR A 160 -2.23 -6.02 -11.48
N PRO A 161 -1.66 -6.16 -12.70
CA PRO A 161 -2.37 -5.94 -13.95
C PRO A 161 -3.39 -7.04 -14.20
N PHE A 162 -4.40 -6.75 -15.04
CA PHE A 162 -5.26 -7.75 -15.65
C PHE A 162 -4.59 -8.35 -16.90
N GLU A 163 -5.12 -9.47 -17.38
CA GLU A 163 -4.68 -10.06 -18.67
C GLU A 163 -4.94 -9.11 -19.84
N GLU A 164 -6.00 -8.30 -19.76
CA GLU A 164 -6.40 -7.31 -20.77
C GLU A 164 -5.61 -6.01 -20.67
N THR A 165 -4.77 -5.82 -19.65
CA THR A 165 -3.96 -4.61 -19.50
C THR A 165 -3.02 -4.43 -20.68
N PRO A 166 -3.06 -3.28 -21.40
CA PRO A 166 -2.10 -3.01 -22.46
C PRO A 166 -0.67 -3.03 -21.94
N LEU A 167 0.24 -3.65 -22.68
CA LEU A 167 1.65 -3.77 -22.28
C LEU A 167 2.31 -2.39 -22.17
N GLU A 168 1.93 -1.45 -23.01
CA GLU A 168 2.39 -0.05 -22.96
C GLU A 168 2.02 0.64 -21.65
N ASN A 169 0.80 0.41 -21.15
CA ASN A 169 0.34 0.97 -19.88
C ASN A 169 1.11 0.37 -18.68
N LEU A 170 1.31 -0.95 -18.69
CA LEU A 170 2.09 -1.61 -17.66
C LEU A 170 3.55 -1.14 -17.68
N SER A 171 4.15 -1.01 -18.85
CA SER A 171 5.53 -0.52 -19.02
C SER A 171 5.67 0.90 -18.50
N LEU A 172 4.77 1.81 -18.93
CA LEU A 172 4.78 3.20 -18.49
C LEU A 172 4.68 3.31 -16.96
N LEU A 173 3.72 2.59 -16.33
CA LEU A 173 3.58 2.62 -14.87
C LEU A 173 4.82 2.04 -14.17
N LYS A 174 5.39 0.95 -14.68
CA LYS A 174 6.63 0.36 -14.14
C LYS A 174 7.80 1.33 -14.21
N GLU A 175 7.97 2.00 -15.34
CA GLU A 175 9.04 2.99 -15.53
C GLU A 175 8.87 4.16 -14.57
N LEU A 176 7.66 4.72 -14.46
CA LEU A 176 7.39 5.82 -13.54
C LEU A 176 7.64 5.41 -12.08
N VAL A 177 7.17 4.23 -11.66
CA VAL A 177 7.39 3.73 -10.30
C VAL A 177 8.88 3.46 -10.05
N ALA A 178 9.61 2.91 -11.02
CA ALA A 178 11.04 2.67 -10.88
C ALA A 178 11.85 3.97 -10.68
N LYS A 179 11.38 5.11 -11.21
CA LYS A 179 11.97 6.43 -10.97
C LYS A 179 11.88 6.86 -9.50
N THR A 180 10.97 6.29 -8.71
CA THR A 180 10.93 6.51 -7.25
C THR A 180 11.99 5.72 -6.48
N GLY A 181 12.82 4.93 -7.16
CA GLY A 181 13.80 4.04 -6.55
C GLY A 181 13.21 2.69 -6.11
N ALA A 182 11.94 2.43 -6.39
CA ALA A 182 11.27 1.18 -6.01
C ALA A 182 11.55 0.04 -6.98
N ASN A 183 11.53 -1.19 -6.46
CA ASN A 183 11.69 -2.43 -7.22
C ASN A 183 10.31 -2.99 -7.61
N CYS A 184 9.91 -2.86 -8.87
CA CYS A 184 8.62 -3.34 -9.36
C CYS A 184 8.57 -4.86 -9.49
N VAL A 185 7.53 -5.47 -8.92
CA VAL A 185 7.20 -6.90 -9.06
C VAL A 185 5.75 -7.02 -9.53
N VAL A 186 5.51 -7.90 -10.50
CA VAL A 186 4.15 -8.18 -11.02
C VAL A 186 3.66 -9.48 -10.40
N LEU A 187 2.46 -9.45 -9.83
CA LEU A 187 1.77 -10.58 -9.20
C LEU A 187 0.31 -10.59 -9.64
N SER A 188 -0.37 -11.73 -9.48
CA SER A 188 -1.83 -11.73 -9.50
C SER A 188 -2.40 -11.10 -8.21
N PRO A 189 -3.63 -10.53 -8.23
CA PRO A 189 -4.27 -10.01 -7.02
C PRO A 189 -4.37 -11.05 -5.89
N SER A 190 -4.63 -12.31 -6.22
CA SER A 190 -4.73 -13.41 -5.26
C SER A 190 -3.39 -13.74 -4.61
N GLU A 191 -2.30 -13.82 -5.40
CA GLU A 191 -0.95 -14.02 -4.86
C GLU A 191 -0.53 -12.86 -3.97
N HIS A 192 -0.80 -11.63 -4.40
CA HIS A 192 -0.55 -10.44 -3.60
C HIS A 192 -1.21 -10.54 -2.22
N ASP A 193 -2.52 -10.78 -2.18
CA ASP A 193 -3.29 -10.80 -0.94
C ASP A 193 -2.88 -11.97 -0.03
N LYS A 194 -2.53 -13.11 -0.60
CA LYS A 194 -1.99 -14.25 0.14
C LYS A 194 -0.62 -13.94 0.76
N ILE A 195 0.29 -13.35 -0.01
CA ILE A 195 1.63 -12.97 0.47
C ILE A 195 1.50 -11.93 1.58
N THR A 196 0.75 -10.85 1.36
CA THR A 196 0.60 -9.77 2.34
C THR A 196 -0.13 -10.22 3.61
N ALA A 197 -1.07 -11.15 3.51
CA ALA A 197 -1.67 -11.78 4.68
C ALA A 197 -0.61 -12.46 5.56
N ALA A 198 0.26 -13.27 4.97
CA ALA A 198 1.28 -14.01 5.71
C ALA A 198 2.34 -13.14 6.36
N ILE A 199 2.86 -12.13 5.63
CA ILE A 199 4.05 -11.38 6.06
C ILE A 199 3.75 -10.01 6.69
N SER A 200 2.49 -9.56 6.65
CA SER A 200 2.09 -8.25 7.18
C SER A 200 0.83 -8.32 8.03
N HIS A 201 -0.28 -8.84 7.48
CA HIS A 201 -1.58 -8.72 8.16
C HIS A 201 -1.66 -9.63 9.41
N VAL A 202 -1.28 -10.88 9.29
CA VAL A 202 -1.26 -11.83 10.41
C VAL A 202 -0.24 -11.42 11.48
N PRO A 203 1.00 -11.03 11.17
CA PRO A 203 1.92 -10.46 12.15
C PRO A 203 1.37 -9.28 12.93
N HIS A 204 0.63 -8.38 12.28
CA HIS A 204 -0.03 -7.27 12.97
C HIS A 204 -1.12 -7.76 13.95
N ILE A 205 -1.98 -8.69 13.52
CA ILE A 205 -3.04 -9.26 14.37
C ILE A 205 -2.41 -9.96 15.58
N ILE A 206 -1.32 -10.70 15.39
CA ILE A 206 -0.57 -11.34 16.48
C ILE A 206 -0.03 -10.29 17.45
N ALA A 207 0.57 -9.22 16.94
CA ALA A 207 1.09 -8.12 17.77
C ALA A 207 -0.01 -7.47 18.62
N VAL A 208 -1.18 -7.17 18.01
CA VAL A 208 -2.34 -6.63 18.72
C VAL A 208 -2.86 -7.64 19.78
N SER A 209 -2.90 -8.93 19.43
CA SER A 209 -3.34 -9.99 20.35
C SER A 209 -2.42 -10.13 21.54
N LEU A 210 -1.09 -10.03 21.34
CA LEU A 210 -0.10 -10.02 22.44
C LEU A 210 -0.30 -8.83 23.38
N VAL A 211 -0.50 -7.63 22.83
CA VAL A 211 -0.79 -6.43 23.67
C VAL A 211 -2.07 -6.62 24.46
N ASN A 212 -3.13 -7.12 23.84
CA ASN A 212 -4.40 -7.35 24.51
C ASN A 212 -4.30 -8.44 25.58
N MET A 213 -3.58 -9.52 25.31
CA MET A 213 -3.33 -10.59 26.28
C MET A 213 -2.64 -10.04 27.54
N VAL A 214 -1.55 -9.30 27.38
CA VAL A 214 -0.83 -8.69 28.51
C VAL A 214 -1.76 -7.74 29.26
N ARG A 215 -2.48 -6.85 28.54
CA ARG A 215 -3.39 -5.88 29.15
C ARG A 215 -4.50 -6.53 30.00
N THR A 216 -5.04 -7.67 29.57
CA THR A 216 -6.12 -8.38 30.25
C THR A 216 -5.62 -9.31 31.38
N SER A 217 -4.35 -9.67 31.37
CA SER A 217 -3.72 -10.55 32.38
C SER A 217 -2.93 -9.78 33.43
N ASP A 218 -2.74 -8.46 33.23
CA ASP A 218 -1.97 -7.63 34.18
C ASP A 218 -2.71 -7.41 35.48
N ASN A 219 -1.96 -7.17 36.56
CA ASN A 219 -2.49 -6.86 37.85
C ASN A 219 -2.77 -5.34 38.05
N GLU A 220 -3.30 -4.96 39.21
CA GLU A 220 -3.60 -3.55 39.52
C GLU A 220 -2.36 -2.65 39.49
N GLU A 221 -1.17 -3.18 39.83
CA GLU A 221 0.09 -2.45 39.79
C GLU A 221 0.67 -2.33 38.39
N GLN A 222 0.07 -2.97 37.39
CA GLN A 222 0.52 -2.98 35.98
C GLN A 222 1.97 -3.46 35.79
N ASN A 223 2.37 -4.49 36.52
CA ASN A 223 3.74 -5.01 36.54
C ASN A 223 4.16 -5.60 35.19
N MET A 224 3.26 -6.29 34.46
CA MET A 224 3.58 -6.82 33.12
C MET A 224 3.89 -5.70 32.15
N LYS A 225 3.10 -4.62 32.17
CA LYS A 225 3.33 -3.43 31.34
C LYS A 225 4.64 -2.71 31.74
N ALA A 226 4.86 -2.54 33.05
CA ALA A 226 6.05 -1.85 33.58
C ALA A 226 7.35 -2.56 33.22
N PHE A 227 7.34 -3.91 33.27
CA PHE A 227 8.53 -4.73 33.01
C PHE A 227 8.67 -5.16 31.56
N ALA A 228 7.77 -4.73 30.67
CA ALA A 228 7.87 -5.02 29.23
C ALA A 228 9.20 -4.47 28.67
N ALA A 229 10.09 -5.37 28.29
CA ALA A 229 11.43 -5.08 27.80
C ALA A 229 11.48 -5.11 26.25
N GLY A 230 12.69 -5.01 25.68
CA GLY A 230 12.92 -4.88 24.25
C GLY A 230 12.17 -5.89 23.39
N GLY A 231 12.29 -7.19 23.69
CA GLY A 231 11.65 -8.22 22.88
C GLY A 231 10.13 -8.04 22.74
N PHE A 232 9.42 -7.72 23.82
CA PHE A 232 7.98 -7.44 23.76
C PHE A 232 7.68 -6.17 22.95
N LYS A 233 8.47 -5.09 23.19
CA LYS A 233 8.27 -3.80 22.51
C LYS A 233 8.53 -3.92 21.00
N ASP A 234 9.53 -4.67 20.60
CA ASP A 234 9.90 -4.86 19.19
C ASP A 234 8.79 -5.60 18.44
N ILE A 235 8.27 -6.70 18.98
CA ILE A 235 7.18 -7.47 18.36
C ILE A 235 5.89 -6.66 18.32
N THR A 236 5.59 -5.89 19.38
CA THR A 236 4.32 -5.17 19.51
C THR A 236 4.33 -3.74 18.95
N ARG A 237 5.47 -3.24 18.48
CA ARG A 237 5.60 -1.89 17.91
C ARG A 237 4.57 -1.62 16.80
N ILE A 238 4.34 -2.60 15.94
CA ILE A 238 3.40 -2.48 14.83
C ILE A 238 1.93 -2.40 15.28
N ALA A 239 1.59 -2.83 16.50
CA ALA A 239 0.24 -2.76 17.04
C ALA A 239 -0.28 -1.32 17.26
N SER A 240 0.60 -0.30 17.25
CA SER A 240 0.23 1.11 17.42
C SER A 240 -0.25 1.82 16.14
N SER A 241 -0.44 1.09 15.06
CA SER A 241 -0.93 1.61 13.78
C SER A 241 -2.40 2.04 13.83
N SER A 242 -2.87 2.75 12.78
CA SER A 242 -4.24 3.26 12.70
C SER A 242 -5.31 2.15 12.75
N PRO A 243 -6.21 2.13 13.76
CA PRO A 243 -7.26 1.10 13.87
C PRO A 243 -8.19 1.07 12.64
N GLN A 244 -8.53 2.24 12.08
CA GLN A 244 -9.40 2.32 10.91
C GLN A 244 -8.76 1.68 9.67
N MET A 245 -7.48 1.93 9.43
CA MET A 245 -6.74 1.33 8.32
C MET A 245 -6.71 -0.19 8.46
N TRP A 246 -6.45 -0.70 9.66
CA TRP A 246 -6.39 -2.14 9.90
C TRP A 246 -7.76 -2.82 9.86
N GLN A 247 -8.81 -2.14 10.28
CA GLN A 247 -10.18 -2.61 10.06
C GLN A 247 -10.45 -2.84 8.57
N ASP A 248 -10.14 -1.86 7.72
CA ASP A 248 -10.34 -1.96 6.28
C ASP A 248 -9.53 -3.12 5.68
N ILE A 249 -8.25 -3.29 6.08
CA ILE A 249 -7.37 -4.37 5.63
C ILE A 249 -7.93 -5.74 6.03
N CYS A 250 -8.31 -5.92 7.30
CA CYS A 250 -8.84 -7.20 7.80
C CYS A 250 -10.15 -7.60 7.11
N LEU A 251 -11.03 -6.63 6.84
CA LEU A 251 -12.28 -6.89 6.13
C LEU A 251 -12.05 -7.20 4.65
N ALA A 252 -11.10 -6.49 4.02
CA ALA A 252 -10.83 -6.65 2.58
C ALA A 252 -10.04 -7.92 2.23
N ASN A 253 -9.25 -8.48 3.16
CA ASN A 253 -8.43 -9.69 2.95
C ASN A 253 -8.75 -10.80 3.97
N SER A 254 -10.00 -10.89 4.41
CA SER A 254 -10.42 -11.78 5.50
C SER A 254 -10.11 -13.26 5.23
N GLU A 255 -10.33 -13.75 4.01
CA GLU A 255 -10.10 -15.16 3.65
C GLU A 255 -8.62 -15.58 3.77
N SER A 256 -7.70 -14.77 3.23
CA SER A 256 -6.26 -15.07 3.32
C SER A 256 -5.75 -14.93 4.77
N ILE A 257 -6.28 -13.96 5.51
CA ILE A 257 -5.93 -13.75 6.91
C ILE A 257 -6.38 -14.95 7.75
N ASP A 258 -7.63 -15.39 7.61
CA ASP A 258 -8.19 -16.54 8.33
C ASP A 258 -7.40 -17.83 8.05
N TYR A 259 -7.05 -18.04 6.77
CA TYR A 259 -6.21 -19.18 6.38
C TYR A 259 -4.89 -19.22 7.16
N PHE A 260 -4.15 -18.11 7.23
CA PHE A 260 -2.86 -18.09 7.92
C PHE A 260 -2.99 -18.03 9.44
N LEU A 261 -4.05 -17.43 9.98
CA LEU A 261 -4.33 -17.48 11.43
C LEU A 261 -4.60 -18.93 11.88
N SER A 262 -5.38 -19.70 11.14
CA SER A 262 -5.64 -21.12 11.45
C SER A 262 -4.35 -21.95 11.44
N HIS A 263 -3.42 -21.67 10.53
CA HIS A 263 -2.10 -22.30 10.54
C HIS A 263 -1.25 -21.89 11.74
N PHE A 264 -1.31 -20.60 12.11
CA PHE A 264 -0.59 -20.10 13.28
C PHE A 264 -1.14 -20.67 14.59
N GLU A 265 -2.46 -20.77 14.74
CA GLU A 265 -3.11 -21.42 15.88
C GLU A 265 -2.60 -22.85 16.07
N LYS A 266 -2.52 -23.63 14.99
CA LYS A 266 -1.99 -24.98 15.03
C LYS A 266 -0.54 -25.01 15.52
N GLN A 267 0.33 -24.11 15.02
CA GLN A 267 1.72 -24.03 15.51
C GLN A 267 1.78 -23.72 17.02
N ILE A 268 0.92 -22.81 17.52
CA ILE A 268 0.87 -22.51 18.94
C ILE A 268 0.38 -23.73 19.74
N GLU A 269 -0.57 -24.50 19.23
CA GLU A 269 -1.05 -25.73 19.86
C GLU A 269 0.07 -26.78 19.94
N ASP A 270 0.82 -26.98 18.87
CA ASP A 270 1.96 -27.90 18.82
C ASP A 270 3.01 -27.50 19.88
N PHE A 271 3.38 -26.21 19.98
CA PHE A 271 4.27 -25.72 21.04
C PHE A 271 3.72 -25.98 22.45
N ARG A 272 2.42 -25.78 22.68
CA ARG A 272 1.79 -26.06 23.99
C ARG A 272 1.91 -27.55 24.37
N HIS A 273 1.76 -28.46 23.40
CA HIS A 273 1.95 -29.91 23.62
C HIS A 273 3.41 -30.22 23.98
N MET A 274 4.38 -29.72 23.20
CA MET A 274 5.81 -29.93 23.48
C MET A 274 6.20 -29.44 24.90
N ILE A 275 5.70 -28.30 25.32
CA ILE A 275 5.93 -27.74 26.66
C ILE A 275 5.29 -28.64 27.73
N ALA A 276 4.07 -29.12 27.52
CA ALA A 276 3.36 -29.99 28.45
C ALA A 276 4.06 -31.34 28.65
N GLU A 277 4.61 -31.90 27.59
CA GLU A 277 5.38 -33.17 27.59
C GLU A 277 6.82 -33.01 28.07
N LYS A 278 7.26 -31.77 28.30
CA LYS A 278 8.67 -31.40 28.64
C LYS A 278 9.68 -31.91 27.61
N ASP A 279 9.27 -32.00 26.35
CA ASP A 279 10.11 -32.41 25.25
C ASP A 279 11.05 -31.26 24.83
N GLY A 280 12.19 -31.17 25.51
CA GLY A 280 13.21 -30.15 25.25
C GLY A 280 13.95 -30.34 23.92
N ALA A 281 13.90 -31.50 23.29
CA ALA A 281 14.54 -31.72 22.00
C ALA A 281 13.67 -31.13 20.85
N SER A 282 12.36 -31.38 20.86
CA SER A 282 11.44 -30.86 19.83
C SER A 282 11.16 -29.36 19.94
N THR A 283 11.57 -28.69 21.03
CA THR A 283 11.46 -27.23 21.16
C THR A 283 12.67 -26.47 20.61
N GLN A 284 13.68 -27.16 20.06
CA GLN A 284 14.91 -26.55 19.51
C GLN A 284 14.86 -26.36 17.98
N ASP A 285 13.90 -26.95 17.30
CA ASP A 285 13.64 -26.80 15.87
C ASP A 285 12.62 -25.66 15.61
#